data_2abbac20162411f607aff8b25fe48e47
#
_entry.id   2abbac20162411f607aff8b25fe48e47
#
_cell.length_a   1.000
_cell.length_b   1.000
_cell.length_c   1.000
_cell.angle_alpha   90.00
_cell.angle_beta   90.00
_cell.angle_gamma   90.00
#
_symmetry.space_group_name_H-M   'P 1'
#
loop_
_entity.id
_entity.type
_entity.pdbx_description
1 polymer ?
#
loop_
_entity_poly.entity_id
_entity_poly.type
_entity_poly.pdbx_seq_one_letter_code
_entity_poly.pdbx_strand_id
1 'polypeptide(L)'
;MRQGRSATPTLLIVDAQSVKNADTAGFKGYDAGKKVSGIKRHIAVDTQGLPHAIAVTTAEVTDRKGALLALQRCKPALCKVQALLCDSGYVGKPFAQGVKDILGEHVSVQIAKRSELHTFKVMPQRWVVERSFAWLEKNRRLWKNCERLLNTSLQFIHLAFLALLLKRF
;
A
#
# COMPACT_ATOMS: atom_id res chain seq x y z
N MET A 1 -14.66 -0.45 -19.51
CA MET A 1 -13.55 -1.40 -19.27
C MET A 1 -12.95 -1.80 -20.62
N ARG A 2 -11.89 -1.14 -21.06
CA ARG A 2 -11.31 -1.36 -22.41
C ARG A 2 -10.44 -2.62 -22.59
N GLN A 3 -10.27 -3.48 -21.57
CA GLN A 3 -9.35 -4.64 -21.65
C GLN A 3 -9.95 -5.96 -21.11
N GLY A 4 -11.25 -6.09 -20.97
CA GLY A 4 -11.89 -7.35 -20.52
C GLY A 4 -11.49 -7.83 -19.11
N ARG A 5 -10.81 -7.00 -18.30
CA ARG A 5 -10.35 -7.35 -16.96
C ARG A 5 -11.42 -7.07 -15.91
N SER A 6 -11.49 -7.93 -14.89
CA SER A 6 -12.39 -7.74 -13.75
C SER A 6 -11.98 -6.47 -12.96
N ALA A 7 -12.96 -5.71 -12.48
CA ALA A 7 -12.74 -4.60 -11.57
C ALA A 7 -12.28 -5.05 -10.17
N THR A 8 -12.47 -6.33 -9.84
CA THR A 8 -12.06 -6.94 -8.57
C THR A 8 -10.75 -7.70 -8.76
N PRO A 9 -9.68 -7.36 -8.00
CA PRO A 9 -8.38 -8.00 -8.13
C PRO A 9 -8.39 -9.40 -7.49
N THR A 10 -7.58 -10.30 -8.06
CA THR A 10 -7.27 -11.61 -7.45
C THR A 10 -5.91 -11.62 -6.78
N LEU A 11 -5.00 -10.72 -7.19
CA LEU A 11 -3.68 -10.52 -6.61
C LEU A 11 -3.53 -9.06 -6.18
N LEU A 12 -3.04 -8.85 -4.96
CA LEU A 12 -2.64 -7.53 -4.47
C LEU A 12 -1.13 -7.50 -4.15
N ILE A 13 -0.51 -6.38 -4.42
CA ILE A 13 0.87 -6.09 -4.06
C ILE A 13 0.83 -5.03 -2.95
N VAL A 14 1.44 -5.35 -1.80
CA VAL A 14 1.34 -4.54 -0.58
C VAL A 14 2.68 -3.95 -0.23
N ASP A 15 2.70 -2.64 0.07
CA ASP A 15 3.88 -1.95 0.56
C ASP A 15 3.51 -0.69 1.36
N ALA A 16 4.51 -0.08 2.02
CA ALA A 16 4.35 1.11 2.82
C ALA A 16 5.45 2.15 2.55
N GLN A 17 5.03 3.41 2.45
CA GLN A 17 5.91 4.56 2.28
C GLN A 17 5.82 5.50 3.48
N SER A 18 6.97 5.78 4.13
CA SER A 18 7.07 6.81 5.16
C SER A 18 7.29 8.18 4.52
N VAL A 19 6.54 9.18 4.97
CA VAL A 19 6.53 10.55 4.41
C VAL A 19 6.72 11.55 5.53
N LYS A 20 7.66 12.47 5.32
CA LYS A 20 7.93 13.55 6.29
C LYS A 20 6.75 14.48 6.43
N ASN A 21 6.50 14.95 7.65
CA ASN A 21 5.57 16.04 7.89
C ASN A 21 6.22 17.39 7.55
N ALA A 22 5.40 18.33 7.08
CA ALA A 22 5.67 19.76 7.13
C ALA A 22 5.34 20.29 8.54
N ASP A 23 5.81 21.48 8.88
CA ASP A 23 5.60 22.08 10.19
C ASP A 23 4.12 22.35 10.52
N THR A 24 3.30 22.51 9.49
CA THR A 24 1.84 22.71 9.60
C THR A 24 1.05 21.43 9.85
N ALA A 25 1.69 20.26 9.72
CA ALA A 25 1.02 18.97 9.88
C ALA A 25 0.72 18.66 11.34
N GLY A 26 -0.42 17.99 11.60
CA GLY A 26 -0.85 17.62 12.95
C GLY A 26 -0.15 16.37 13.46
N PHE A 27 -0.75 15.21 13.22
CA PHE A 27 -0.25 13.94 13.74
C PHE A 27 1.06 13.51 13.07
N LYS A 28 2.03 13.13 13.88
CA LYS A 28 3.31 12.58 13.43
C LYS A 28 3.79 11.47 14.37
N GLY A 29 4.52 10.51 13.83
CA GLY A 29 5.30 9.52 14.55
C GLY A 29 6.70 9.43 13.97
N TYR A 30 7.51 8.51 14.44
CA TYR A 30 8.87 8.32 13.98
C TYR A 30 9.12 6.90 13.50
N ASP A 31 9.45 6.76 12.22
CA ASP A 31 9.92 5.50 11.64
C ASP A 31 11.43 5.38 11.87
N ALA A 32 11.82 4.59 12.85
CA ALA A 32 13.24 4.42 13.21
C ALA A 32 14.03 3.72 12.09
N GLY A 33 13.42 2.81 11.34
CA GLY A 33 14.07 2.09 10.24
C GLY A 33 14.41 2.98 9.06
N LYS A 34 13.50 3.89 8.71
CA LYS A 34 13.66 4.84 7.57
C LYS A 34 14.16 6.22 8.03
N LYS A 35 14.26 6.46 9.34
CA LYS A 35 14.64 7.76 9.95
C LYS A 35 13.72 8.91 9.49
N VAL A 36 12.41 8.66 9.41
CA VAL A 36 11.41 9.62 8.95
C VAL A 36 10.47 9.98 10.08
N SER A 37 10.35 11.28 10.38
CA SER A 37 9.32 11.83 11.27
C SER A 37 8.13 12.31 10.45
N GLY A 38 6.95 11.69 10.64
CA GLY A 38 5.75 12.04 9.88
C GLY A 38 4.68 10.98 9.90
N ILE A 39 4.16 10.67 8.74
CA ILE A 39 3.10 9.67 8.51
C ILE A 39 3.62 8.51 7.66
N LYS A 40 2.84 7.42 7.64
CA LYS A 40 3.08 6.28 6.77
C LYS A 40 1.85 6.00 5.93
N ARG A 41 2.06 5.80 4.63
CA ARG A 41 1.05 5.42 3.65
C ARG A 41 1.17 3.93 3.40
N HIS A 42 0.10 3.19 3.63
CA HIS A 42 0.01 1.76 3.37
C HIS A 42 -0.92 1.56 2.18
N ILE A 43 -0.45 0.91 1.13
CA ILE A 43 -1.26 0.66 -0.06
C ILE A 43 -1.22 -0.82 -0.45
N ALA A 44 -2.33 -1.29 -0.96
CA ALA A 44 -2.44 -2.57 -1.65
C ALA A 44 -2.97 -2.30 -3.06
N VAL A 45 -2.16 -2.61 -4.06
CA VAL A 45 -2.44 -2.31 -5.46
C VAL A 45 -2.60 -3.58 -6.29
N ASP A 46 -3.32 -3.50 -7.39
CA ASP A 46 -3.38 -4.57 -8.38
C ASP A 46 -2.13 -4.62 -9.26
N THR A 47 -2.11 -5.50 -10.25
CA THR A 47 -1.02 -5.64 -11.22
C THR A 47 -0.83 -4.43 -12.15
N GLN A 48 -1.76 -3.49 -12.15
CA GLN A 48 -1.66 -2.23 -12.89
C GLN A 48 -1.15 -1.07 -12.01
N GLY A 49 -1.02 -1.29 -10.70
CA GLY A 49 -0.64 -0.28 -9.72
C GLY A 49 -1.80 0.58 -9.24
N LEU A 50 -3.04 0.16 -9.51
CA LEU A 50 -4.23 0.85 -9.02
C LEU A 50 -4.55 0.38 -7.60
N PRO A 51 -4.82 1.29 -6.65
CA PRO A 51 -5.04 0.92 -5.27
C PRO A 51 -6.45 0.34 -5.07
N HIS A 52 -6.51 -0.74 -4.30
CA HIS A 52 -7.74 -1.36 -3.82
C HIS A 52 -7.89 -1.25 -2.31
N ALA A 53 -6.80 -1.03 -1.58
CA ALA A 53 -6.83 -0.69 -0.17
C ALA A 53 -5.77 0.35 0.16
N ILE A 54 -6.15 1.35 0.97
CA ILE A 54 -5.26 2.43 1.42
C ILE A 54 -5.52 2.69 2.90
N ALA A 55 -4.46 2.91 3.66
CA ALA A 55 -4.52 3.49 4.99
C ALA A 55 -3.39 4.50 5.19
N VAL A 56 -3.64 5.49 6.04
CA VAL A 56 -2.64 6.44 6.51
C VAL A 56 -2.57 6.33 8.02
N THR A 57 -1.35 6.21 8.55
CA THR A 57 -1.06 6.13 9.99
C THR A 57 0.07 7.10 10.33
N THR A 58 0.33 7.31 11.60
CA THR A 58 1.58 7.91 12.06
C THR A 58 2.75 6.97 11.77
N ALA A 59 3.98 7.50 11.59
CA ALA A 59 5.09 6.74 11.00
C ALA A 59 5.64 5.61 11.90
N GLU A 60 5.37 5.62 13.21
CA GLU A 60 5.77 4.55 14.15
C GLU A 60 4.95 3.27 13.98
N VAL A 61 3.78 3.34 13.35
CA VAL A 61 2.97 2.15 13.07
C VAL A 61 3.73 1.24 12.10
N THR A 62 3.87 -0.03 12.45
CA THR A 62 4.59 -1.00 11.62
C THR A 62 3.88 -1.22 10.29
N ASP A 63 4.65 -1.53 9.25
CA ASP A 63 4.11 -1.78 7.90
C ASP A 63 3.05 -2.89 7.92
N ARG A 64 3.25 -3.97 8.72
CA ARG A 64 2.30 -5.06 8.92
C ARG A 64 0.96 -4.58 9.50
N LYS A 65 1.00 -3.81 10.61
CA LYS A 65 -0.23 -3.30 11.26
C LYS A 65 -0.99 -2.36 10.32
N GLY A 66 -0.28 -1.48 9.63
CA GLY A 66 -0.91 -0.56 8.69
C GLY A 66 -1.50 -1.24 7.47
N ALA A 67 -0.86 -2.29 6.95
CA ALA A 67 -1.42 -3.10 5.87
C ALA A 67 -2.71 -3.82 6.31
N LEU A 68 -2.72 -4.46 7.49
CA LEU A 68 -3.94 -5.09 8.01
C LEU A 68 -5.07 -4.07 8.20
N LEU A 69 -4.76 -2.85 8.68
CA LEU A 69 -5.73 -1.77 8.79
C LEU A 69 -6.31 -1.38 7.42
N ALA A 70 -5.47 -1.26 6.38
CA ALA A 70 -5.92 -0.96 5.03
C ALA A 70 -6.85 -2.05 4.48
N LEU A 71 -6.46 -3.32 4.61
CA LEU A 71 -7.25 -4.47 4.18
C LEU A 71 -8.60 -4.54 4.91
N GLN A 72 -8.61 -4.34 6.23
CA GLN A 72 -9.82 -4.37 7.05
C GLN A 72 -10.83 -3.29 6.62
N ARG A 73 -10.37 -2.08 6.35
CA ARG A 73 -11.23 -0.97 5.91
C ARG A 73 -11.87 -1.21 4.54
N CYS A 74 -11.18 -1.92 3.66
CA CYS A 74 -11.60 -2.15 2.29
C CYS A 74 -12.11 -3.58 2.04
N LYS A 75 -12.27 -4.39 3.10
CA LYS A 75 -12.67 -5.80 3.04
C LYS A 75 -13.80 -6.10 2.05
N PRO A 76 -14.91 -5.34 1.99
CA PRO A 76 -16.01 -5.65 1.06
C PRO A 76 -15.60 -5.64 -0.42
N ALA A 77 -14.64 -4.80 -0.79
CA ALA A 77 -14.15 -4.67 -2.17
C ALA A 77 -13.10 -5.75 -2.53
N LEU A 78 -12.61 -6.52 -1.54
CA LEU A 78 -11.49 -7.45 -1.67
C LEU A 78 -11.92 -8.92 -1.69
N CYS A 79 -13.21 -9.21 -1.86
CA CYS A 79 -13.77 -10.56 -1.74
C CYS A 79 -13.23 -11.59 -2.74
N LYS A 80 -12.60 -11.17 -3.86
CA LYS A 80 -12.02 -12.05 -4.87
C LYS A 80 -10.50 -12.22 -4.76
N VAL A 81 -9.87 -11.58 -3.76
CA VAL A 81 -8.43 -11.67 -3.55
C VAL A 81 -8.05 -13.09 -3.15
N GLN A 82 -7.07 -13.66 -3.84
CA GLN A 82 -6.53 -15.01 -3.60
C GLN A 82 -5.09 -14.98 -3.09
N ALA A 83 -4.36 -13.92 -3.42
CA ALA A 83 -2.96 -13.80 -3.03
C ALA A 83 -2.56 -12.36 -2.71
N LEU A 84 -1.67 -12.20 -1.72
CA LEU A 84 -0.95 -10.97 -1.43
C LEU A 84 0.54 -11.19 -1.71
N LEU A 85 1.15 -10.30 -2.48
CA LEU A 85 2.59 -10.22 -2.66
C LEU A 85 3.14 -9.10 -1.76
N CYS A 86 4.08 -9.43 -0.89
CA CYS A 86 4.67 -8.52 0.08
C CYS A 86 6.20 -8.63 0.06
N ASP A 87 6.91 -7.65 0.62
CA ASP A 87 8.35 -7.73 0.80
C ASP A 87 8.74 -8.49 2.08
N SER A 88 10.06 -8.62 2.31
CA SER A 88 10.61 -9.31 3.49
C SER A 88 10.23 -8.66 4.83
N GLY A 89 9.83 -7.39 4.83
CA GLY A 89 9.33 -6.69 6.03
C GLY A 89 8.01 -7.25 6.57
N TYR A 90 7.27 -7.98 5.74
CA TYR A 90 5.98 -8.58 6.10
C TYR A 90 6.08 -10.06 6.53
N VAL A 91 7.30 -10.62 6.62
CA VAL A 91 7.51 -11.99 7.07
C VAL A 91 6.95 -12.21 8.47
N GLY A 92 6.23 -13.31 8.68
CA GLY A 92 5.82 -13.80 9.99
C GLY A 92 4.41 -14.34 10.03
N LYS A 93 4.23 -15.41 10.83
CA LYS A 93 2.92 -16.07 11.04
C LYS A 93 1.81 -15.09 11.48
N PRO A 94 2.07 -14.12 12.39
CA PRO A 94 1.01 -13.21 12.83
C PRO A 94 0.43 -12.33 11.71
N PHE A 95 1.26 -11.89 10.76
CA PHE A 95 0.77 -11.11 9.61
C PHE A 95 -0.04 -11.99 8.66
N ALA A 96 0.47 -13.18 8.33
CA ALA A 96 -0.23 -14.10 7.44
C ALA A 96 -1.58 -14.54 8.04
N GLN A 97 -1.64 -14.79 9.37
CA GLN A 97 -2.89 -15.10 10.04
C GLN A 97 -3.85 -13.91 10.02
N GLY A 98 -3.39 -12.69 10.34
CA GLY A 98 -4.22 -11.49 10.28
C GLY A 98 -4.82 -11.22 8.88
N VAL A 99 -4.09 -11.54 7.81
CA VAL A 99 -4.61 -11.47 6.44
C VAL A 99 -5.75 -12.47 6.24
N LYS A 100 -5.59 -13.72 6.71
CA LYS A 100 -6.60 -14.77 6.61
C LYS A 100 -7.85 -14.43 7.43
N ASP A 101 -7.70 -13.88 8.62
CA ASP A 101 -8.80 -13.45 9.48
C ASP A 101 -9.66 -12.35 8.80
N ILE A 102 -9.00 -11.49 8.01
CA ILE A 102 -9.67 -10.40 7.29
C ILE A 102 -10.28 -10.88 5.98
N LEU A 103 -9.51 -11.55 5.14
CA LEU A 103 -9.88 -11.85 3.74
C LEU A 103 -10.35 -13.29 3.52
N GLY A 104 -10.08 -14.20 4.47
CA GLY A 104 -10.45 -15.60 4.42
C GLY A 104 -9.25 -16.54 4.33
N GLU A 105 -9.43 -17.78 4.78
CA GLU A 105 -8.39 -18.82 4.85
C GLU A 105 -7.78 -19.19 3.49
N HIS A 106 -8.51 -18.94 2.41
CA HIS A 106 -8.07 -19.22 1.03
C HIS A 106 -6.97 -18.28 0.54
N VAL A 107 -6.73 -17.16 1.23
CA VAL A 107 -5.78 -16.14 0.79
C VAL A 107 -4.35 -16.54 1.17
N SER A 108 -3.46 -16.58 0.18
CA SER A 108 -2.03 -16.84 0.36
C SER A 108 -1.24 -15.56 0.49
N VAL A 109 -0.27 -15.52 1.43
CA VAL A 109 0.71 -14.43 1.55
C VAL A 109 2.03 -14.91 0.98
N GLN A 110 2.48 -14.25 -0.10
CA GLN A 110 3.73 -14.54 -0.80
C GLN A 110 4.76 -13.46 -0.43
N ILE A 111 5.92 -13.88 0.03
CA ILE A 111 7.01 -12.98 0.42
C ILE A 111 8.09 -13.01 -0.66
N ALA A 112 8.38 -11.87 -1.27
CA ALA A 112 9.48 -11.71 -2.20
C ALA A 112 10.82 -11.76 -1.44
N LYS A 113 11.61 -12.83 -1.64
CA LYS A 113 12.92 -13.00 -0.99
C LYS A 113 14.02 -12.32 -1.80
N ARG A 114 14.90 -11.57 -1.13
CA ARG A 114 16.10 -10.96 -1.74
C ARG A 114 17.11 -11.97 -2.31
N SER A 115 17.14 -13.19 -1.79
CA SER A 115 18.08 -14.26 -2.21
C SER A 115 17.80 -14.80 -3.62
N GLU A 116 16.68 -14.49 -4.23
CA GLU A 116 16.36 -14.88 -5.61
C GLU A 116 16.92 -13.90 -6.66
N LEU A 117 17.64 -12.86 -6.24
CA LEU A 117 18.28 -11.87 -7.12
C LEU A 117 19.42 -12.44 -7.99
N HIS A 118 19.94 -13.61 -7.68
CA HIS A 118 21.01 -14.27 -8.45
C HIS A 118 20.51 -15.27 -9.50
N THR A 119 19.25 -15.62 -9.48
CA THR A 119 18.59 -16.35 -10.56
C THR A 119 17.62 -15.41 -11.24
N PHE A 120 17.75 -15.24 -12.57
CA PHE A 120 16.84 -14.42 -13.39
C PHE A 120 15.45 -15.08 -13.43
N LYS A 121 14.81 -15.18 -12.27
CA LYS A 121 13.37 -15.39 -12.15
C LYS A 121 12.74 -14.01 -12.15
N VAL A 122 11.87 -13.78 -13.09
CA VAL A 122 11.00 -12.59 -13.12
C VAL A 122 10.42 -12.42 -11.73
N MET A 123 11.00 -11.54 -10.94
CA MET A 123 10.47 -11.15 -9.64
C MET A 123 9.07 -10.59 -9.89
N PRO A 124 8.01 -11.24 -9.41
CA PRO A 124 6.67 -10.84 -9.80
C PRO A 124 6.42 -9.44 -9.27
N GLN A 125 6.45 -8.48 -10.20
CA GLN A 125 5.68 -7.24 -10.18
C GLN A 125 5.82 -6.32 -8.93
N ARG A 126 6.80 -6.52 -8.03
CA ARG A 126 6.99 -5.63 -6.86
C ARG A 126 7.21 -4.17 -7.26
N TRP A 127 7.92 -3.92 -8.36
CA TRP A 127 8.12 -2.59 -8.91
C TRP A 127 6.79 -1.84 -9.20
N VAL A 128 5.67 -2.57 -9.30
CA VAL A 128 4.35 -1.98 -9.56
C VAL A 128 3.90 -1.11 -8.39
N VAL A 129 4.09 -1.54 -7.15
CA VAL A 129 3.71 -0.75 -5.98
C VAL A 129 4.65 0.45 -5.81
N GLU A 130 5.95 0.29 -6.10
CA GLU A 130 6.91 1.39 -6.11
C GLU A 130 6.53 2.45 -7.15
N ARG A 131 6.11 2.03 -8.34
CA ARG A 131 5.55 2.91 -9.36
C ARG A 131 4.30 3.66 -8.88
N SER A 132 3.45 3.00 -8.10
CA SER A 132 2.25 3.63 -7.55
C SER A 132 2.61 4.75 -6.57
N PHE A 133 3.62 4.56 -5.74
CA PHE A 133 4.16 5.64 -4.91
C PHE A 133 4.78 6.77 -5.75
N ALA A 134 5.53 6.44 -6.81
CA ALA A 134 6.08 7.45 -7.72
C ALA A 134 4.98 8.28 -8.42
N TRP A 135 3.80 7.70 -8.68
CA TRP A 135 2.65 8.48 -9.18
C TRP A 135 2.11 9.46 -8.15
N LEU A 136 2.08 9.09 -6.86
CA LEU A 136 1.69 10.00 -5.78
C LEU A 136 2.67 11.17 -5.68
N GLU A 137 3.97 10.91 -5.82
CA GLU A 137 5.02 11.93 -5.76
C GLU A 137 4.96 12.96 -6.90
N LYS A 138 4.28 12.66 -8.02
CA LYS A 138 3.99 13.66 -9.05
C LYS A 138 3.01 14.74 -8.59
N ASN A 139 2.34 14.54 -7.47
CA ASN A 139 1.44 15.52 -6.88
C ASN A 139 2.19 16.28 -5.78
N ARG A 140 2.53 17.53 -6.03
CA ARG A 140 3.29 18.39 -5.10
C ARG A 140 2.76 18.36 -3.67
N ARG A 141 1.43 18.32 -3.49
CA ARG A 141 0.77 18.27 -2.19
C ARG A 141 1.11 16.99 -1.39
N LEU A 142 1.57 15.94 -2.07
CA LEU A 142 1.90 14.65 -1.45
C LEU A 142 3.41 14.44 -1.19
N TRP A 143 4.29 15.39 -1.53
CA TRP A 143 5.73 15.27 -1.26
C TRP A 143 6.05 15.26 0.22
N LYS A 144 5.33 16.06 1.00
CA LYS A 144 5.31 16.06 2.46
C LYS A 144 3.87 16.00 2.92
N ASN A 145 3.65 15.48 4.10
CA ASN A 145 2.33 15.58 4.70
C ASN A 145 2.17 16.98 5.31
N CYS A 146 1.18 17.72 4.85
CA CYS A 146 0.84 19.05 5.34
C CYS A 146 -0.49 19.05 6.13
N GLU A 147 -1.15 17.89 6.22
CA GLU A 147 -2.50 17.78 6.73
C GLU A 147 -2.51 17.63 8.26
N ARG A 148 -3.49 18.27 8.89
CA ARG A 148 -3.67 18.17 10.34
C ARG A 148 -4.29 16.83 10.76
N LEU A 149 -5.13 16.23 9.91
CA LEU A 149 -5.81 14.97 10.18
C LEU A 149 -5.34 13.90 9.21
N LEU A 150 -5.12 12.68 9.70
CA LEU A 150 -4.73 11.52 8.90
C LEU A 150 -5.78 11.18 7.83
N ASN A 151 -7.06 11.38 8.14
CA ASN A 151 -8.13 11.16 7.17
C ASN A 151 -8.04 12.15 6.00
N THR A 152 -7.69 13.41 6.24
CA THR A 152 -7.48 14.39 5.15
C THR A 152 -6.32 13.97 4.27
N SER A 153 -5.20 13.49 4.85
CA SER A 153 -4.10 12.91 4.09
C SER A 153 -4.54 11.74 3.21
N LEU A 154 -5.40 10.85 3.75
CA LEU A 154 -5.97 9.72 3.01
C LEU A 154 -6.81 10.21 1.82
N GLN A 155 -7.66 11.23 2.00
CA GLN A 155 -8.48 11.78 0.91
C GLN A 155 -7.64 12.38 -0.22
N PHE A 156 -6.53 13.06 0.09
CA PHE A 156 -5.61 13.54 -0.94
C PHE A 156 -4.96 12.42 -1.75
N ILE A 157 -4.69 11.27 -1.14
CA ILE A 157 -4.20 10.08 -1.86
C ILE A 157 -5.29 9.56 -2.80
N HIS A 158 -6.54 9.44 -2.35
CA HIS A 158 -7.66 9.05 -3.21
C HIS A 158 -7.84 10.00 -4.39
N LEU A 159 -7.80 11.32 -4.16
CA LEU A 159 -7.89 12.32 -5.22
C LEU A 159 -6.75 12.22 -6.24
N ALA A 160 -5.52 11.94 -5.78
CA ALA A 160 -4.38 11.76 -6.68
C ALA A 160 -4.55 10.54 -7.60
N PHE A 161 -5.03 9.41 -7.07
CA PHE A 161 -5.33 8.23 -7.88
C PHE A 161 -6.54 8.45 -8.79
N LEU A 162 -7.57 9.15 -8.33
CA LEU A 162 -8.70 9.52 -9.19
C LEU A 162 -8.25 10.39 -10.36
N ALA A 163 -7.42 11.41 -10.11
CA ALA A 163 -6.86 12.25 -11.17
C ALA A 163 -5.99 11.44 -12.16
N LEU A 164 -5.24 10.45 -11.66
CA LEU A 164 -4.49 9.53 -12.51
C LEU A 164 -5.41 8.70 -13.41
N LEU A 165 -6.50 8.18 -12.86
CA LEU A 165 -7.49 7.39 -13.61
C LEU A 165 -8.15 8.24 -14.70
N LEU A 166 -8.59 9.46 -14.38
CA LEU A 166 -9.21 10.37 -15.34
C LEU A 166 -8.29 10.77 -16.50
N LYS A 167 -6.96 10.80 -16.28
CA LYS A 167 -5.98 11.05 -17.33
C LYS A 167 -5.72 9.84 -18.24
N ARG A 168 -6.11 8.64 -17.82
CA ARG A 168 -5.91 7.40 -18.59
C ARG A 168 -7.11 7.00 -19.44
N PHE A 169 -8.25 7.63 -19.22
CA PHE A 169 -9.52 7.43 -19.93
C PHE A 169 -9.95 8.70 -20.66
#